data_48c477ebc8e61c656a2c8f1f64a02a4a
#
_entry.id   48c477ebc8e61c656a2c8f1f64a02a4a
#
_cell.length_a   1.000
_cell.length_b   1.000
_cell.length_c   1.000
_cell.angle_alpha   90.00
_cell.angle_beta   90.00
_cell.angle_gamma   90.00
#
_symmetry.space_group_name_H-M   'P 1'
#
loop_
_entity.id
_entity.type
_entity.pdbx_description
1 polymer ?
#
loop_
_entity_poly.entity_id
_entity_poly.type
_entity_poly.pdbx_seq_one_letter_code
_entity_poly.pdbx_strand_id
1 'polypeptide(L)'
;MVLAPSTGLETGGEQWGEQGEGETQGDPKASPFFATAIHPAVKRFDAELRVAGGLARFGNDDGYGCGPPEVVFPALARLEVALREECGLTLQRQKTEVFAWGDLPPGTPVELKRAGKLVEGVFQPGFDCYGIPLGTDAYVAQALREKGDEVKRDMEQVASTLAQDSQGLWVALQRSLAHKMDYHLSLCYPSDILPTAEFLDTVAWSLFERAVGQHVPRQEEGLGTECVLDVPVDTMVGNSFQETLVRLPVRLRGFGLRSLAETALTAFIGGVELALGNEQGGRGWWRELLDMDSRTTREYSSCWEILQREGEQCSAYLHKELTGALAAGPAIVEQSSSGESCRQVLTKQREELKEAVLREALERYPDVSARPVRAYPQFDKLSTAWKLSLPWPTNGLSSAVFHEVMAMHLCLPSPACRTILGQPVGHRGAVVGPFADELNCATMTGDSWRTRHDTLKVVLVNMCNDARVPVDCEVFGLFRDLIPAQLAGPGGELQFARQQNGLCPDFKLRLPSADGPRDTLGELKFISAGVSQYPLGSSLKAVDVRAKTLPRTYRRPLERLDRLHHGRREGETGPLVARLQSYGDLQGYVSGAWGEGSEALHELIQTCA
;
A
#
# COMPACT_ATOMS: atom_id res chain seq x y z
N MET A 1 -20.36 -28.48 -16.10
CA MET A 1 -20.75 -29.63 -15.30
C MET A 1 -21.78 -29.17 -14.27
N VAL A 2 -22.95 -29.79 -14.19
CA VAL A 2 -23.89 -29.55 -13.10
C VAL A 2 -23.63 -30.64 -12.09
N LEU A 3 -23.11 -30.27 -10.94
CA LEU A 3 -23.23 -31.09 -9.74
C LEU A 3 -24.73 -31.32 -9.54
N ALA A 4 -25.12 -32.53 -9.12
CA ALA A 4 -26.51 -32.82 -8.77
C ALA A 4 -27.03 -31.68 -7.86
N PRO A 5 -28.24 -31.17 -8.07
CA PRO A 5 -28.72 -30.03 -7.32
C PRO A 5 -28.65 -30.36 -5.84
N SER A 6 -27.83 -29.61 -5.13
CA SER A 6 -27.98 -29.50 -3.69
C SER A 6 -29.42 -29.01 -3.48
N THR A 7 -30.28 -29.83 -2.97
CA THR A 7 -31.63 -29.47 -2.60
C THR A 7 -31.53 -28.24 -1.70
N GLY A 8 -32.09 -27.15 -2.16
CA GLY A 8 -32.07 -25.79 -1.75
C GLY A 8 -31.74 -25.52 -0.30
N LEU A 9 -30.75 -24.69 -0.09
CA LEU A 9 -30.62 -23.86 1.10
C LEU A 9 -31.72 -22.79 1.04
N GLU A 10 -32.91 -23.08 1.57
CA GLU A 10 -33.84 -22.05 1.91
C GLU A 10 -33.34 -21.35 3.19
N THR A 11 -32.96 -20.08 3.05
CA THR A 11 -32.68 -19.19 4.16
C THR A 11 -33.95 -18.98 4.97
N GLY A 12 -34.13 -19.71 6.07
CA GLY A 12 -35.25 -19.47 6.97
C GLY A 12 -35.74 -20.64 7.87
N GLY A 13 -35.05 -21.74 7.92
CA GLY A 13 -35.37 -22.83 8.83
C GLY A 13 -34.22 -23.79 8.99
N GLU A 14 -33.98 -24.31 10.16
CA GLU A 14 -32.95 -25.29 10.51
C GLU A 14 -33.14 -26.66 9.82
N GLN A 15 -33.19 -26.69 8.51
CA GLN A 15 -33.08 -27.94 7.75
C GLN A 15 -31.68 -28.01 7.12
N TRP A 16 -30.82 -28.73 7.78
CA TRP A 16 -29.54 -29.18 7.19
C TRP A 16 -29.87 -30.13 6.02
N GLY A 17 -29.56 -29.70 4.79
CA GLY A 17 -29.70 -30.57 3.63
C GLY A 17 -28.73 -31.73 3.74
N GLU A 18 -29.22 -32.98 3.69
CA GLU A 18 -28.34 -34.15 3.53
C GLU A 18 -27.74 -34.14 2.12
N GLN A 19 -26.42 -34.08 2.05
CA GLN A 19 -25.68 -34.26 0.79
C GLN A 19 -25.53 -35.75 0.54
N GLY A 20 -26.27 -36.28 -0.43
CA GLY A 20 -26.26 -37.72 -0.73
C GLY A 20 -24.99 -38.20 -1.42
N GLU A 21 -24.36 -37.37 -2.27
CA GLU A 21 -23.16 -37.72 -3.05
C GLU A 21 -22.31 -36.47 -3.31
N GLY A 22 -20.97 -36.66 -3.43
CA GLY A 22 -20.01 -35.64 -3.75
C GLY A 22 -19.51 -34.83 -2.55
N GLU A 23 -18.73 -33.80 -2.80
CA GLU A 23 -18.18 -32.90 -1.77
C GLU A 23 -18.89 -31.55 -1.76
N THR A 24 -18.92 -30.91 -0.61
CA THR A 24 -19.52 -29.59 -0.45
C THR A 24 -18.73 -28.53 -1.24
N GLN A 25 -19.43 -27.66 -1.95
CA GLN A 25 -18.80 -26.54 -2.64
C GLN A 25 -18.05 -25.65 -1.62
N GLY A 26 -16.75 -25.42 -1.86
CA GLY A 26 -15.87 -24.69 -0.96
C GLY A 26 -15.02 -25.57 -0.03
N ASP A 27 -15.25 -26.90 -0.01
CA ASP A 27 -14.32 -27.80 0.68
C ASP A 27 -12.97 -27.82 -0.06
N PRO A 28 -11.83 -27.61 0.62
CA PRO A 28 -10.50 -27.64 0.00
C PRO A 28 -10.17 -28.97 -0.67
N LYS A 29 -10.81 -30.07 -0.32
CA LYS A 29 -10.62 -31.41 -0.88
C LYS A 29 -11.49 -31.69 -2.10
N ALA A 30 -12.56 -30.91 -2.32
CA ALA A 30 -13.50 -31.14 -3.40
C ALA A 30 -12.84 -31.15 -4.78
N SER A 31 -12.00 -30.14 -5.08
CA SER A 31 -11.29 -30.03 -6.37
C SER A 31 -10.31 -31.18 -6.62
N PRO A 32 -9.44 -31.59 -5.68
CA PRO A 32 -8.58 -32.78 -5.87
C PRO A 32 -9.35 -34.08 -6.06
N PHE A 33 -10.43 -34.31 -5.31
CA PHE A 33 -11.24 -35.52 -5.47
C PHE A 33 -11.95 -35.54 -6.81
N PHE A 34 -12.55 -34.41 -7.19
CA PHE A 34 -13.17 -34.28 -8.50
C PHE A 34 -12.17 -34.53 -9.64
N ALA A 35 -11.00 -33.90 -9.61
CA ALA A 35 -9.96 -34.08 -10.61
C ALA A 35 -9.49 -35.55 -10.68
N THR A 36 -9.38 -36.23 -9.54
CA THR A 36 -9.02 -37.63 -9.47
C THR A 36 -10.09 -38.54 -10.12
N ALA A 37 -11.37 -38.26 -9.85
CA ALA A 37 -12.48 -39.03 -10.39
C ALA A 37 -12.57 -38.96 -11.92
N ILE A 38 -12.38 -37.78 -12.52
CA ILE A 38 -12.46 -37.59 -13.98
C ILE A 38 -11.15 -37.95 -14.71
N HIS A 39 -10.04 -38.03 -13.98
CA HIS A 39 -8.69 -38.18 -14.57
C HIS A 39 -8.58 -39.33 -15.59
N PRO A 40 -9.10 -40.54 -15.34
CA PRO A 40 -8.99 -41.65 -16.32
C PRO A 40 -9.67 -41.33 -17.66
N ALA A 41 -10.86 -40.72 -17.62
CA ALA A 41 -11.60 -40.37 -18.84
C ALA A 41 -10.91 -39.23 -19.61
N VAL A 42 -10.46 -38.19 -18.88
CA VAL A 42 -9.71 -37.05 -19.46
C VAL A 42 -8.38 -37.49 -20.05
N LYS A 43 -7.66 -38.39 -19.38
CA LYS A 43 -6.39 -38.93 -19.88
C LYS A 43 -6.54 -39.68 -21.18
N ARG A 44 -7.61 -40.49 -21.35
CA ARG A 44 -7.92 -41.17 -22.62
C ARG A 44 -8.22 -40.15 -23.72
N PHE A 45 -9.04 -39.15 -23.42
CA PHE A 45 -9.36 -38.08 -24.34
C PHE A 45 -8.10 -37.32 -24.80
N ASP A 46 -7.23 -36.89 -23.88
CA ASP A 46 -5.94 -36.23 -24.22
C ASP A 46 -5.06 -37.15 -25.08
N ALA A 47 -4.97 -38.44 -24.75
CA ALA A 47 -4.17 -39.40 -25.50
C ALA A 47 -4.67 -39.56 -26.96
N GLU A 48 -5.97 -39.59 -27.16
CA GLU A 48 -6.55 -39.66 -28.52
C GLU A 48 -6.24 -38.40 -29.33
N LEU A 49 -6.36 -37.22 -28.74
CA LEU A 49 -6.05 -35.96 -29.42
C LEU A 49 -4.55 -35.85 -29.76
N ARG A 50 -3.68 -36.29 -28.85
CA ARG A 50 -2.21 -36.27 -29.06
C ARG A 50 -1.73 -37.07 -30.24
N VAL A 51 -2.38 -38.18 -30.56
CA VAL A 51 -2.04 -38.99 -31.74
C VAL A 51 -2.16 -38.18 -33.03
N ALA A 52 -3.06 -37.20 -33.05
CA ALA A 52 -3.30 -36.33 -34.20
C ALA A 52 -2.66 -34.92 -34.02
N GLY A 53 -1.69 -34.79 -33.12
CA GLY A 53 -1.04 -33.49 -32.82
C GLY A 53 -1.87 -32.50 -32.00
N GLY A 54 -3.02 -32.94 -31.48
CA GLY A 54 -3.86 -32.14 -30.60
C GLY A 54 -3.51 -32.29 -29.12
N LEU A 55 -4.30 -31.69 -28.26
CA LEU A 55 -4.17 -31.83 -26.79
C LEU A 55 -5.49 -31.51 -26.08
N ALA A 56 -5.63 -32.00 -24.85
CA ALA A 56 -6.70 -31.60 -23.95
C ALA A 56 -6.14 -31.06 -22.62
N ARG A 57 -6.87 -30.11 -22.01
CA ARG A 57 -6.60 -29.59 -20.68
C ARG A 57 -7.90 -29.40 -19.94
N PHE A 58 -7.88 -29.76 -18.67
CA PHE A 58 -9.02 -29.58 -17.77
C PHE A 58 -8.59 -28.87 -16.50
N GLY A 59 -9.36 -27.87 -16.10
CA GLY A 59 -9.24 -27.19 -14.83
C GLY A 59 -10.57 -27.29 -14.10
N ASN A 60 -10.67 -28.20 -13.16
CA ASN A 60 -11.92 -28.59 -12.52
C ASN A 60 -12.98 -29.04 -13.55
N ASP A 61 -14.09 -28.30 -13.68
CA ASP A 61 -15.21 -28.58 -14.56
C ASP A 61 -15.05 -28.00 -15.98
N ASP A 62 -14.11 -27.10 -16.20
CA ASP A 62 -13.85 -26.55 -17.52
C ASP A 62 -12.82 -27.40 -18.28
N GLY A 63 -13.18 -27.82 -19.49
CA GLY A 63 -12.33 -28.63 -20.36
C GLY A 63 -12.13 -28.01 -21.73
N TYR A 64 -10.87 -28.01 -22.20
CA TYR A 64 -10.47 -27.50 -23.50
C TYR A 64 -9.80 -28.63 -24.29
N GLY A 65 -10.24 -28.84 -25.53
CA GLY A 65 -9.62 -29.78 -26.44
C GLY A 65 -9.34 -29.11 -27.78
N CYS A 66 -8.16 -29.31 -28.34
CA CYS A 66 -7.81 -28.83 -29.67
C CYS A 66 -7.22 -29.95 -30.53
N GLY A 67 -7.44 -29.86 -31.83
CA GLY A 67 -6.95 -30.82 -32.82
C GLY A 67 -7.79 -30.84 -34.09
N PRO A 68 -7.51 -31.76 -35.01
CA PRO A 68 -8.31 -31.93 -36.24
C PRO A 68 -9.76 -32.31 -35.89
N PRO A 69 -10.76 -31.68 -36.52
CA PRO A 69 -12.18 -31.91 -36.22
C PRO A 69 -12.64 -33.35 -36.29
N GLU A 70 -12.09 -34.10 -37.26
CA GLU A 70 -12.35 -35.54 -37.49
C GLU A 70 -11.86 -36.43 -36.33
N VAL A 71 -10.99 -35.91 -35.47
CA VAL A 71 -10.52 -36.61 -34.26
C VAL A 71 -11.20 -36.05 -33.02
N VAL A 72 -11.31 -34.73 -32.91
CA VAL A 72 -11.87 -34.05 -31.72
C VAL A 72 -13.32 -34.43 -31.47
N PHE A 73 -14.20 -34.40 -32.49
CA PHE A 73 -15.62 -34.66 -32.28
C PHE A 73 -15.94 -36.09 -31.89
N PRO A 74 -15.36 -37.13 -32.55
CA PRO A 74 -15.54 -38.49 -32.09
C PRO A 74 -14.94 -38.75 -30.69
N ALA A 75 -13.79 -38.15 -30.38
CA ALA A 75 -13.18 -38.28 -29.06
C ALA A 75 -14.03 -37.61 -27.98
N LEU A 76 -14.62 -36.44 -28.27
CA LEU A 76 -15.56 -35.73 -27.36
C LEU A 76 -16.80 -36.60 -27.06
N ALA A 77 -17.35 -37.27 -28.08
CA ALA A 77 -18.48 -38.17 -27.87
C ALA A 77 -18.10 -39.38 -26.97
N ARG A 78 -16.90 -39.94 -27.13
CA ARG A 78 -16.38 -40.99 -26.23
C ARG A 78 -16.14 -40.47 -24.80
N LEU A 79 -15.58 -39.26 -24.66
CA LEU A 79 -15.42 -38.61 -23.36
C LEU A 79 -16.75 -38.45 -22.63
N GLU A 80 -17.80 -38.00 -23.33
CA GLU A 80 -19.13 -37.84 -22.76
C GLU A 80 -19.71 -39.16 -22.23
N VAL A 81 -19.55 -40.23 -22.98
CA VAL A 81 -19.95 -41.59 -22.55
C VAL A 81 -19.16 -42.00 -21.30
N ALA A 82 -17.83 -41.84 -21.33
CA ALA A 82 -16.98 -42.21 -20.21
C ALA A 82 -17.29 -41.41 -18.94
N LEU A 83 -17.49 -40.08 -19.04
CA LEU A 83 -17.87 -39.25 -17.90
C LEU A 83 -19.21 -39.69 -17.28
N ARG A 84 -20.18 -40.07 -18.14
CA ARG A 84 -21.48 -40.52 -17.66
C ARG A 84 -21.41 -41.90 -16.99
N GLU A 85 -20.71 -42.85 -17.60
CA GLU A 85 -20.69 -44.22 -17.11
C GLU A 85 -19.74 -44.43 -15.93
N GLU A 86 -18.58 -43.77 -15.93
CA GLU A 86 -17.54 -43.95 -14.91
C GLU A 86 -17.66 -42.96 -13.75
N CYS A 87 -18.20 -41.78 -14.00
CA CYS A 87 -18.23 -40.68 -12.99
C CYS A 87 -19.64 -40.17 -12.67
N GLY A 88 -20.70 -40.67 -13.36
CA GLY A 88 -22.06 -40.13 -13.20
C GLY A 88 -22.25 -38.69 -13.69
N LEU A 89 -21.31 -38.16 -14.47
CA LEU A 89 -21.27 -36.77 -14.91
C LEU A 89 -21.82 -36.61 -16.33
N THR A 90 -22.48 -35.50 -16.59
CA THR A 90 -23.03 -35.17 -17.90
C THR A 90 -22.36 -33.95 -18.47
N LEU A 91 -21.86 -34.04 -19.70
CA LEU A 91 -21.31 -32.90 -20.43
C LEU A 91 -22.43 -31.93 -20.83
N GLN A 92 -22.31 -30.66 -20.47
CA GLN A 92 -23.29 -29.62 -20.85
C GLN A 92 -23.05 -29.15 -22.30
N ARG A 93 -23.63 -29.85 -23.26
CA ARG A 93 -23.48 -29.50 -24.68
C ARG A 93 -23.92 -28.08 -25.03
N GLN A 94 -24.92 -27.54 -24.35
CA GLN A 94 -25.39 -26.17 -24.59
C GLN A 94 -24.37 -25.10 -24.21
N LYS A 95 -23.43 -25.39 -23.29
CA LYS A 95 -22.30 -24.55 -22.89
C LYS A 95 -21.00 -24.93 -23.58
N THR A 96 -21.01 -25.99 -24.35
CA THR A 96 -19.82 -26.43 -25.14
C THR A 96 -19.80 -25.66 -26.45
N GLU A 97 -18.72 -24.97 -26.70
CA GLU A 97 -18.55 -24.12 -27.89
C GLU A 97 -17.37 -24.60 -28.72
N VAL A 98 -17.42 -24.34 -30.02
CA VAL A 98 -16.35 -24.65 -30.99
C VAL A 98 -15.71 -23.35 -31.44
N PHE A 99 -14.45 -23.18 -31.10
CA PHE A 99 -13.66 -22.08 -31.63
C PHE A 99 -13.08 -22.43 -32.98
N ALA A 100 -13.32 -21.59 -33.97
CA ALA A 100 -12.72 -21.65 -35.30
C ALA A 100 -12.48 -20.24 -35.83
N TRP A 101 -11.33 -20.02 -36.47
CA TRP A 101 -11.03 -18.73 -37.10
C TRP A 101 -11.97 -18.38 -38.26
N GLY A 102 -12.40 -19.39 -39.03
CA GLY A 102 -13.36 -19.28 -40.12
C GLY A 102 -14.73 -19.86 -39.74
N ASP A 103 -15.40 -20.45 -40.71
CA ASP A 103 -16.65 -21.18 -40.50
C ASP A 103 -16.46 -22.42 -39.63
N LEU A 104 -17.55 -22.90 -39.04
CA LEU A 104 -17.52 -24.15 -38.29
C LEU A 104 -17.01 -25.31 -39.16
N PRO A 105 -16.11 -26.13 -38.65
CA PRO A 105 -15.59 -27.29 -39.41
C PRO A 105 -16.70 -28.26 -39.85
N PRO A 106 -16.56 -28.91 -41.01
CA PRO A 106 -17.47 -29.97 -41.39
C PRO A 106 -17.54 -31.06 -40.32
N GLY A 107 -18.74 -31.60 -40.06
CA GLY A 107 -18.96 -32.60 -39.02
C GLY A 107 -19.10 -32.05 -37.59
N THR A 108 -19.13 -30.74 -37.41
CA THR A 108 -19.47 -30.13 -36.10
C THR A 108 -20.86 -30.60 -35.67
N PRO A 109 -21.02 -31.18 -34.46
CA PRO A 109 -22.34 -31.54 -33.92
C PRO A 109 -23.29 -30.36 -33.91
N VAL A 110 -24.53 -30.55 -34.32
CA VAL A 110 -25.53 -29.50 -34.52
C VAL A 110 -25.84 -28.70 -33.24
N GLU A 111 -25.67 -29.35 -32.09
CA GLU A 111 -25.90 -28.74 -30.77
C GLU A 111 -24.80 -27.77 -30.33
N LEU A 112 -23.59 -27.88 -30.92
CA LEU A 112 -22.45 -27.05 -30.56
C LEU A 112 -22.51 -25.73 -31.32
N LYS A 113 -22.29 -24.64 -30.55
CA LYS A 113 -22.27 -23.30 -31.10
C LYS A 113 -20.86 -22.88 -31.47
N ARG A 114 -20.76 -21.97 -32.43
CA ARG A 114 -19.51 -21.30 -32.72
C ARG A 114 -19.17 -20.33 -31.61
N ALA A 115 -17.98 -20.46 -31.04
CA ALA A 115 -17.47 -19.57 -30.03
C ALA A 115 -17.19 -18.18 -30.61
N GLY A 116 -17.70 -17.14 -29.97
CA GLY A 116 -17.51 -15.75 -30.39
C GLY A 116 -18.67 -14.86 -29.98
N LYS A 117 -18.55 -13.59 -30.30
CA LYS A 117 -19.59 -12.60 -30.03
C LYS A 117 -19.69 -11.58 -31.16
N LEU A 118 -20.80 -10.84 -31.17
CA LEU A 118 -20.97 -9.69 -32.06
C LEU A 118 -20.23 -8.48 -31.46
N VAL A 119 -19.32 -7.90 -32.22
CA VAL A 119 -18.65 -6.65 -31.92
C VAL A 119 -18.98 -5.68 -33.03
N GLU A 120 -19.67 -4.57 -32.72
CA GLU A 120 -20.13 -3.58 -33.70
C GLU A 120 -20.91 -4.18 -34.87
N GLY A 121 -21.70 -5.22 -34.58
CA GLY A 121 -22.51 -5.90 -35.60
C GLY A 121 -21.79 -6.95 -36.45
N VAL A 122 -20.47 -7.16 -36.23
CA VAL A 122 -19.66 -8.17 -36.91
C VAL A 122 -19.34 -9.30 -35.94
N PHE A 123 -19.57 -10.55 -36.38
CA PHE A 123 -19.21 -11.71 -35.56
C PHE A 123 -17.69 -11.85 -35.45
N GLN A 124 -17.18 -11.81 -34.21
CA GLN A 124 -15.78 -11.98 -33.88
C GLN A 124 -15.57 -13.34 -33.20
N PRO A 125 -14.77 -14.23 -33.80
CA PRO A 125 -14.42 -15.51 -33.19
C PRO A 125 -13.58 -15.28 -31.93
N GLY A 126 -13.92 -16.01 -30.85
CA GLY A 126 -13.17 -15.97 -29.61
C GLY A 126 -13.87 -16.78 -28.53
N PHE A 127 -13.19 -17.06 -27.46
CA PHE A 127 -13.69 -17.79 -26.30
C PHE A 127 -12.97 -17.33 -25.03
N ASP A 128 -13.54 -17.68 -23.89
CA ASP A 128 -12.93 -17.46 -22.61
C ASP A 128 -12.19 -18.72 -22.15
N CYS A 129 -10.90 -18.60 -21.84
CA CYS A 129 -10.08 -19.69 -21.33
C CYS A 129 -9.68 -19.37 -19.88
N TYR A 130 -10.36 -19.99 -18.92
CA TYR A 130 -10.16 -19.72 -17.49
C TYR A 130 -10.25 -18.24 -17.11
N GLY A 131 -11.20 -17.51 -17.67
CA GLY A 131 -11.37 -16.08 -17.44
C GLY A 131 -10.49 -15.19 -18.31
N ILE A 132 -9.69 -15.75 -19.22
CA ILE A 132 -8.83 -15.01 -20.15
C ILE A 132 -9.40 -15.07 -21.56
N PRO A 133 -9.73 -13.94 -22.19
CA PRO A 133 -10.27 -13.91 -23.53
C PRO A 133 -9.20 -14.25 -24.56
N LEU A 134 -9.51 -15.20 -25.44
CA LEU A 134 -8.69 -15.62 -26.58
C LEU A 134 -9.51 -15.53 -27.87
N GLY A 135 -8.93 -15.00 -28.93
CA GLY A 135 -9.63 -14.85 -30.21
C GLY A 135 -9.05 -13.77 -31.10
N THR A 136 -9.89 -13.15 -31.90
CA THR A 136 -9.50 -11.95 -32.68
C THR A 136 -9.22 -10.76 -31.77
N ASP A 137 -8.39 -9.83 -32.21
CA ASP A 137 -8.09 -8.62 -31.44
C ASP A 137 -9.36 -7.85 -31.04
N ALA A 138 -10.36 -7.78 -31.94
CA ALA A 138 -11.64 -7.15 -31.65
C ALA A 138 -12.44 -7.89 -30.57
N TYR A 139 -12.43 -9.24 -30.57
CA TYR A 139 -13.05 -10.03 -29.50
C TYR A 139 -12.39 -9.78 -28.16
N VAL A 140 -11.05 -9.87 -28.11
CA VAL A 140 -10.26 -9.68 -26.90
C VAL A 140 -10.45 -8.27 -26.33
N ALA A 141 -10.34 -7.25 -27.16
CA ALA A 141 -10.54 -5.86 -26.75
C ALA A 141 -11.96 -5.62 -26.20
N GLN A 142 -12.99 -6.21 -26.81
CA GLN A 142 -14.36 -6.09 -26.32
C GLN A 142 -14.54 -6.84 -24.99
N ALA A 143 -13.99 -8.05 -24.85
CA ALA A 143 -14.08 -8.83 -23.62
C ALA A 143 -13.39 -8.11 -22.44
N LEU A 144 -12.21 -7.54 -22.68
CA LEU A 144 -11.48 -6.80 -21.66
C LEU A 144 -12.20 -5.49 -21.28
N ARG A 145 -12.83 -4.79 -22.23
CA ARG A 145 -13.69 -3.64 -21.93
C ARG A 145 -14.86 -4.03 -21.04
N GLU A 146 -15.60 -5.08 -21.40
CA GLU A 146 -16.74 -5.59 -20.61
C GLU A 146 -16.31 -5.96 -19.20
N LYS A 147 -15.13 -6.57 -19.04
CA LYS A 147 -14.54 -6.87 -17.74
C LYS A 147 -14.15 -5.61 -16.99
N GLY A 148 -13.58 -4.63 -17.65
CA GLY A 148 -13.31 -3.31 -17.08
C GLY A 148 -14.57 -2.61 -16.56
N ASP A 149 -15.65 -2.65 -17.34
CA ASP A 149 -16.96 -2.09 -16.94
C ASP A 149 -17.59 -2.84 -15.76
N GLU A 150 -17.40 -4.16 -15.66
CA GLU A 150 -17.78 -4.96 -14.49
C GLU A 150 -17.02 -4.52 -13.24
N VAL A 151 -15.68 -4.43 -13.33
CA VAL A 151 -14.82 -4.00 -12.22
C VAL A 151 -15.15 -2.57 -11.80
N LYS A 152 -15.39 -1.65 -12.75
CA LYS A 152 -15.85 -0.29 -12.46
C LYS A 152 -17.14 -0.29 -11.66
N ARG A 153 -18.15 -1.07 -12.07
CA ARG A 153 -19.43 -1.17 -11.35
C ARG A 153 -19.23 -1.65 -9.90
N ASP A 154 -18.38 -2.65 -9.71
CA ASP A 154 -18.03 -3.13 -8.38
C ASP A 154 -17.36 -2.04 -7.53
N MET A 155 -16.41 -1.31 -8.13
CA MET A 155 -15.72 -0.19 -7.47
C MET A 155 -16.72 0.91 -7.06
N GLU A 156 -17.63 1.31 -7.94
CA GLU A 156 -18.65 2.33 -7.69
C GLU A 156 -19.67 1.86 -6.64
N GLN A 157 -20.04 0.58 -6.63
CA GLN A 157 -20.92 -0.01 -5.63
C GLN A 157 -20.29 0.02 -4.23
N VAL A 158 -19.02 -0.39 -4.10
CA VAL A 158 -18.29 -0.30 -2.84
C VAL A 158 -18.17 1.15 -2.38
N ALA A 159 -17.83 2.06 -3.28
CA ALA A 159 -17.74 3.48 -2.97
C ALA A 159 -19.09 4.09 -2.54
N SER A 160 -20.19 3.64 -3.12
CA SER A 160 -21.54 4.04 -2.70
C SER A 160 -21.87 3.54 -1.30
N THR A 161 -21.53 2.28 -1.00
CA THR A 161 -21.74 1.68 0.32
C THR A 161 -20.92 2.39 1.41
N LEU A 162 -19.69 2.80 1.08
CA LEU A 162 -18.76 3.50 1.98
C LEU A 162 -18.82 5.03 1.84
N ALA A 163 -19.95 5.59 1.38
CA ALA A 163 -20.07 7.03 1.08
C ALA A 163 -19.77 7.95 2.29
N GLN A 164 -19.99 7.48 3.50
CA GLN A 164 -19.76 8.21 4.75
C GLN A 164 -18.48 7.75 5.49
N ASP A 165 -17.76 6.76 4.95
CA ASP A 165 -16.53 6.23 5.51
C ASP A 165 -15.37 6.37 4.52
N SER A 166 -14.74 7.53 4.54
CA SER A 166 -13.61 7.85 3.66
C SER A 166 -12.39 6.96 3.92
N GLN A 167 -12.13 6.58 5.17
CA GLN A 167 -11.02 5.67 5.50
C GLN A 167 -11.32 4.25 5.02
N GLY A 168 -12.54 3.77 5.20
CA GLY A 168 -12.98 2.47 4.68
C GLY A 168 -12.87 2.39 3.16
N LEU A 169 -13.31 3.46 2.45
CA LEU A 169 -13.15 3.55 1.00
C LEU A 169 -11.69 3.50 0.56
N TRP A 170 -10.83 4.25 1.24
CA TRP A 170 -9.39 4.21 0.98
C TRP A 170 -8.79 2.80 1.14
N VAL A 171 -9.10 2.13 2.24
CA VAL A 171 -8.59 0.77 2.52
C VAL A 171 -9.12 -0.23 1.50
N ALA A 172 -10.38 -0.12 1.09
CA ALA A 172 -10.96 -0.96 0.04
C ALA A 172 -10.25 -0.76 -1.30
N LEU A 173 -9.97 0.49 -1.68
CA LEU A 173 -9.20 0.81 -2.89
C LEU A 173 -7.80 0.21 -2.83
N GLN A 174 -7.07 0.45 -1.75
CA GLN A 174 -5.67 0.03 -1.61
C GLN A 174 -5.51 -1.50 -1.60
N ARG A 175 -6.40 -2.22 -0.90
CA ARG A 175 -6.21 -3.65 -0.59
C ARG A 175 -6.98 -4.61 -1.47
N SER A 176 -8.05 -4.15 -2.12
CA SER A 176 -8.96 -5.03 -2.85
C SER A 176 -9.24 -4.54 -4.27
N LEU A 177 -9.77 -3.34 -4.40
CA LEU A 177 -10.31 -2.90 -5.69
C LEU A 177 -9.22 -2.71 -6.75
N ALA A 178 -8.05 -2.18 -6.37
CA ALA A 178 -6.91 -2.03 -7.27
C ALA A 178 -6.24 -3.37 -7.68
N HIS A 179 -6.69 -4.50 -7.11
CA HIS A 179 -6.13 -5.83 -7.40
C HIS A 179 -7.06 -6.72 -8.25
N LYS A 180 -8.28 -6.27 -8.57
CA LYS A 180 -9.26 -7.08 -9.28
C LYS A 180 -8.83 -7.53 -10.67
N MET A 181 -7.87 -6.84 -11.29
CA MET A 181 -7.36 -7.19 -12.61
C MET A 181 -6.01 -7.95 -12.60
N ASP A 182 -5.46 -8.27 -11.44
CA ASP A 182 -4.11 -8.87 -11.30
C ASP A 182 -3.93 -10.15 -12.13
N TYR A 183 -4.96 -10.98 -12.20
CA TYR A 183 -4.95 -12.20 -13.00
C TYR A 183 -4.84 -11.87 -14.49
N HIS A 184 -5.67 -10.95 -14.99
CA HIS A 184 -5.67 -10.54 -16.39
C HIS A 184 -4.36 -9.83 -16.77
N LEU A 185 -3.82 -8.96 -15.89
CA LEU A 185 -2.54 -8.29 -16.12
C LEU A 185 -1.36 -9.26 -16.29
N SER A 186 -1.46 -10.45 -15.68
CA SER A 186 -0.39 -11.45 -15.75
C SER A 186 -0.49 -12.36 -16.97
N LEU A 187 -1.66 -12.47 -17.61
CA LEU A 187 -1.95 -13.46 -18.65
C LEU A 187 -2.39 -12.87 -19.99
N CYS A 188 -2.94 -11.64 -19.99
CA CYS A 188 -3.25 -10.95 -21.25
C CYS A 188 -2.02 -10.20 -21.76
N TYR A 189 -1.92 -10.03 -23.07
CA TYR A 189 -0.88 -9.21 -23.67
C TYR A 189 -1.03 -7.75 -23.22
N PRO A 190 0.08 -7.09 -22.83
CA PRO A 190 0.03 -5.68 -22.41
C PRO A 190 -0.65 -4.77 -23.45
N SER A 191 -0.39 -4.97 -24.74
CA SER A 191 -1.05 -4.20 -25.80
C SER A 191 -2.59 -4.29 -25.80
N ASP A 192 -3.15 -5.44 -25.35
CA ASP A 192 -4.58 -5.63 -25.28
C ASP A 192 -5.21 -5.08 -24.00
N ILE A 193 -4.52 -5.22 -22.86
CA ILE A 193 -5.08 -4.88 -21.55
C ILE A 193 -4.81 -3.44 -21.12
N LEU A 194 -3.78 -2.78 -21.64
CA LEU A 194 -3.43 -1.41 -21.25
C LEU A 194 -4.60 -0.41 -21.36
N PRO A 195 -5.42 -0.37 -22.41
CA PRO A 195 -6.54 0.56 -22.47
C PRO A 195 -7.55 0.37 -21.34
N THR A 196 -7.80 -0.88 -20.95
CA THR A 196 -8.67 -1.20 -19.80
C THR A 196 -8.02 -0.85 -18.47
N ALA A 197 -6.72 -1.08 -18.34
CA ALA A 197 -5.96 -0.73 -17.14
C ALA A 197 -5.91 0.78 -16.90
N GLU A 198 -5.67 1.59 -17.94
CA GLU A 198 -5.68 3.06 -17.89
C GLU A 198 -7.07 3.60 -17.54
N PHE A 199 -8.11 3.03 -18.14
CA PHE A 199 -9.49 3.35 -17.80
C PHE A 199 -9.78 3.11 -16.31
N LEU A 200 -9.40 1.95 -15.78
CA LEU A 200 -9.61 1.61 -14.37
C LEU A 200 -8.72 2.43 -13.44
N ASP A 201 -7.52 2.81 -13.84
CA ASP A 201 -6.66 3.74 -13.11
C ASP A 201 -7.33 5.12 -12.97
N THR A 202 -8.03 5.57 -13.99
CA THR A 202 -8.81 6.82 -13.94
C THR A 202 -9.99 6.71 -12.96
N VAL A 203 -10.70 5.57 -12.97
CA VAL A 203 -11.78 5.30 -12.00
C VAL A 203 -11.24 5.24 -10.57
N ALA A 204 -10.14 4.50 -10.35
CA ALA A 204 -9.52 4.38 -9.03
C ALA A 204 -9.04 5.74 -8.51
N TRP A 205 -8.50 6.59 -9.38
CA TRP A 205 -8.10 7.95 -9.01
C TRP A 205 -9.27 8.81 -8.58
N SER A 206 -10.36 8.80 -9.32
CA SER A 206 -11.58 9.54 -8.96
C SER A 206 -12.14 9.08 -7.59
N LEU A 207 -12.11 7.78 -7.31
CA LEU A 207 -12.52 7.26 -6.01
C LEU A 207 -11.52 7.62 -4.90
N PHE A 208 -10.25 7.69 -5.21
CA PHE A 208 -9.22 8.18 -4.29
C PHE A 208 -9.47 9.64 -3.91
N GLU A 209 -9.73 10.53 -4.87
CA GLU A 209 -10.09 11.94 -4.61
C GLU A 209 -11.34 12.05 -3.73
N ARG A 210 -12.33 11.19 -3.96
CA ARG A 210 -13.50 11.11 -3.09
C ARG A 210 -13.11 10.69 -1.66
N ALA A 211 -12.20 9.73 -1.49
CA ALA A 211 -11.70 9.35 -0.17
C ALA A 211 -10.88 10.45 0.49
N VAL A 212 -10.13 11.25 -0.29
CA VAL A 212 -9.37 12.42 0.20
C VAL A 212 -10.28 13.60 0.53
N GLY A 213 -11.47 13.66 -0.05
CA GLY A 213 -12.44 14.75 0.11
C GLY A 213 -12.10 16.03 -0.66
N GLN A 214 -11.14 15.96 -1.57
CA GLN A 214 -10.77 17.07 -2.47
C GLN A 214 -10.00 16.56 -3.68
N HIS A 215 -9.91 17.43 -4.69
CA HIS A 215 -9.11 17.20 -5.87
C HIS A 215 -7.62 17.01 -5.53
N VAL A 216 -6.97 16.06 -6.19
CA VAL A 216 -5.54 15.76 -6.06
C VAL A 216 -4.89 15.96 -7.43
N PRO A 217 -4.01 16.94 -7.60
CA PRO A 217 -3.44 17.29 -8.89
C PRO A 217 -2.70 16.14 -9.57
N ARG A 218 -2.94 15.99 -10.86
CA ARG A 218 -2.19 15.13 -11.79
C ARG A 218 -1.46 15.99 -12.81
N GLN A 219 -0.44 15.45 -13.45
CA GLN A 219 0.37 16.20 -14.41
C GLN A 219 -0.40 16.74 -15.62
N GLU A 220 -1.42 16.02 -16.10
CA GLU A 220 -2.17 16.39 -17.29
C GLU A 220 -3.06 17.63 -17.10
N GLU A 221 -3.28 18.05 -15.87
CA GLU A 221 -4.10 19.21 -15.55
C GLU A 221 -3.23 20.45 -15.49
N GLY A 222 -3.15 21.18 -16.58
CA GLY A 222 -2.39 22.42 -16.68
C GLY A 222 -2.62 23.34 -15.47
N LEU A 223 -1.56 23.67 -14.79
CA LEU A 223 -1.51 24.35 -13.51
C LEU A 223 -2.14 25.74 -13.55
N GLY A 224 -3.28 25.86 -12.91
CA GLY A 224 -3.95 27.12 -12.64
C GLY A 224 -4.06 27.51 -11.18
N THR A 225 -3.40 26.81 -10.23
CA THR A 225 -3.54 27.13 -8.79
C THR A 225 -2.18 27.28 -8.11
N GLU A 226 -1.98 28.43 -7.48
CA GLU A 226 -0.77 28.85 -6.71
C GLU A 226 -0.36 27.89 -5.57
N CYS A 227 -1.06 26.78 -5.37
CA CYS A 227 -0.85 25.84 -4.28
C CYS A 227 -0.20 24.52 -4.67
N VAL A 228 -0.04 24.24 -5.96
CA VAL A 228 0.60 23.02 -6.44
C VAL A 228 2.03 23.36 -6.79
N LEU A 229 2.93 22.83 -6.01
CA LEU A 229 4.34 22.91 -6.34
C LEU A 229 4.59 22.04 -7.56
N ASP A 230 4.86 22.70 -8.68
CA ASP A 230 5.59 22.11 -9.79
C ASP A 230 6.99 21.76 -9.27
N VAL A 231 7.09 20.66 -8.57
CA VAL A 231 8.38 19.99 -8.57
C VAL A 231 8.51 19.49 -10.00
N PRO A 232 9.39 20.07 -10.82
CA PRO A 232 9.63 19.53 -12.13
C PRO A 232 10.30 18.17 -11.96
N VAL A 233 9.49 17.17 -11.65
CA VAL A 233 9.82 15.76 -11.86
C VAL A 233 9.80 15.52 -13.37
N ASP A 234 9.99 16.61 -14.07
CA ASP A 234 9.63 16.95 -15.44
C ASP A 234 10.36 16.15 -16.51
N THR A 235 11.15 15.23 -16.21
CA THR A 235 11.88 14.62 -17.32
C THR A 235 11.75 13.11 -17.38
N MET A 236 11.17 12.46 -16.36
CA MET A 236 11.32 11.01 -16.33
C MET A 236 10.09 10.18 -16.05
N VAL A 237 9.12 10.69 -15.33
CA VAL A 237 7.94 9.88 -14.97
C VAL A 237 6.63 10.61 -15.26
N GLY A 238 6.69 11.84 -15.66
CA GLY A 238 5.51 12.59 -16.07
C GLY A 238 4.49 12.88 -14.96
N ASN A 239 4.78 12.60 -13.69
CA ASN A 239 3.81 12.65 -12.61
C ASN A 239 4.08 13.82 -11.63
N SER A 240 3.02 14.43 -11.09
CA SER A 240 3.14 15.41 -10.01
C SER A 240 3.72 14.78 -8.73
N PHE A 241 4.17 15.63 -7.77
CA PHE A 241 4.59 15.16 -6.43
C PHE A 241 3.49 14.29 -5.80
N GLN A 242 2.25 14.76 -5.84
CA GLN A 242 1.11 14.08 -5.25
C GLN A 242 0.86 12.74 -5.92
N GLU A 243 0.84 12.67 -7.23
CA GLU A 243 0.63 11.43 -7.96
C GLU A 243 1.74 10.42 -7.69
N THR A 244 3.00 10.85 -7.73
CA THR A 244 4.14 9.99 -7.38
C THR A 244 4.01 9.45 -5.96
N LEU A 245 3.69 10.31 -4.98
CA LEU A 245 3.52 9.91 -3.59
C LEU A 245 2.35 8.94 -3.39
N VAL A 246 1.24 9.15 -4.12
CA VAL A 246 0.07 8.26 -4.07
C VAL A 246 0.42 6.87 -4.62
N ARG A 247 1.19 6.80 -5.70
CA ARG A 247 1.59 5.54 -6.34
C ARG A 247 2.68 4.78 -5.59
N LEU A 248 3.60 5.47 -4.91
CA LEU A 248 4.66 4.82 -4.13
C LEU A 248 4.07 3.94 -3.01
N PRO A 249 4.67 2.76 -2.74
CA PRO A 249 4.23 1.90 -1.65
C PRO A 249 4.47 2.54 -0.29
N VAL A 250 3.70 2.11 0.72
CA VAL A 250 3.80 2.66 2.09
C VAL A 250 5.20 2.47 2.68
N ARG A 251 5.90 1.37 2.35
CA ARG A 251 7.30 1.15 2.76
C ARG A 251 8.27 2.23 2.27
N LEU A 252 7.93 2.90 1.18
CA LEU A 252 8.65 4.04 0.60
C LEU A 252 7.93 5.37 0.88
N ARG A 253 7.19 5.45 1.99
CA ARG A 253 6.48 6.65 2.48
C ARG A 253 5.26 7.07 1.67
N GLY A 254 4.97 6.37 0.57
CA GLY A 254 3.82 6.62 -0.28
C GLY A 254 2.49 6.17 0.32
N PHE A 255 1.47 6.16 -0.53
CA PHE A 255 0.13 5.70 -0.15
C PHE A 255 -0.16 4.27 -0.62
N GLY A 256 0.54 3.78 -1.64
CA GLY A 256 0.38 2.42 -2.15
C GLY A 256 -0.87 2.22 -3.01
N LEU A 257 -1.42 3.28 -3.60
CA LEU A 257 -2.46 3.14 -4.62
C LEU A 257 -1.80 2.69 -5.92
N ARG A 258 -1.93 1.41 -6.20
CA ARG A 258 -1.30 0.78 -7.34
C ARG A 258 -1.88 1.30 -8.67
N SER A 259 -1.04 1.53 -9.67
CA SER A 259 -1.46 1.70 -11.06
C SER A 259 -1.53 0.35 -11.76
N LEU A 260 -2.66 0.05 -12.39
CA LEU A 260 -2.86 -1.15 -13.18
C LEU A 260 -2.04 -1.09 -14.48
N ALA A 261 -2.02 0.07 -15.13
CA ALA A 261 -1.24 0.28 -16.36
C ALA A 261 0.26 0.10 -16.12
N GLU A 262 0.81 0.71 -15.07
CA GLU A 262 2.22 0.51 -14.70
C GLU A 262 2.54 -0.94 -14.31
N THR A 263 1.58 -1.61 -13.69
CA THR A 263 1.75 -3.00 -13.25
C THR A 263 1.68 -4.00 -14.40
N ALA A 264 0.97 -3.70 -15.48
CA ALA A 264 0.75 -4.62 -16.59
C ALA A 264 2.08 -5.20 -17.13
N LEU A 265 3.10 -4.36 -17.30
CA LEU A 265 4.40 -4.78 -17.82
C LEU A 265 5.10 -5.81 -16.92
N THR A 266 5.24 -5.50 -15.63
CA THR A 266 5.90 -6.40 -14.68
C THR A 266 5.08 -7.63 -14.36
N ALA A 267 3.75 -7.54 -14.43
CA ALA A 267 2.85 -8.66 -14.23
C ALA A 267 2.93 -9.65 -15.39
N PHE A 268 2.94 -9.16 -16.63
CA PHE A 268 3.05 -10.01 -17.82
C PHE A 268 4.40 -10.73 -17.88
N ILE A 269 5.52 -10.00 -17.68
CA ILE A 269 6.84 -10.62 -17.56
C ILE A 269 6.81 -11.70 -16.48
N GLY A 270 6.30 -11.42 -15.28
CA GLY A 270 6.21 -12.38 -14.20
C GLY A 270 5.35 -13.60 -14.52
N GLY A 271 4.28 -13.44 -15.31
CA GLY A 271 3.43 -14.52 -15.81
C GLY A 271 4.18 -15.45 -16.76
N VAL A 272 4.89 -14.87 -17.73
CA VAL A 272 5.73 -15.63 -18.68
C VAL A 272 6.84 -16.37 -17.93
N GLU A 273 7.53 -15.71 -17.01
CA GLU A 273 8.60 -16.31 -16.22
C GLU A 273 8.12 -17.45 -15.32
N LEU A 274 6.93 -17.30 -14.72
CA LEU A 274 6.31 -18.37 -13.94
C LEU A 274 6.02 -19.60 -14.83
N ALA A 275 5.56 -19.36 -16.05
CA ALA A 275 5.33 -20.45 -17.02
C ALA A 275 6.64 -21.13 -17.44
N LEU A 276 7.73 -20.36 -17.61
CA LEU A 276 9.07 -20.88 -17.92
C LEU A 276 9.68 -21.68 -16.75
N GLY A 277 9.44 -21.25 -15.52
CA GLY A 277 9.99 -21.85 -14.30
C GLY A 277 9.30 -23.14 -13.84
N ASN A 278 8.14 -23.49 -14.41
CA ASN A 278 7.39 -24.67 -14.00
C ASN A 278 8.06 -25.95 -14.54
N GLU A 279 8.79 -26.67 -13.66
CA GLU A 279 9.69 -27.79 -14.00
C GLU A 279 9.00 -29.04 -14.57
N GLN A 280 7.69 -29.21 -14.36
CA GLN A 280 6.98 -30.45 -14.63
C GLN A 280 6.63 -30.74 -16.11
N GLY A 281 7.23 -30.01 -17.03
CA GLY A 281 7.10 -30.35 -18.46
C GLY A 281 7.18 -29.22 -19.47
N GLY A 282 7.49 -27.99 -19.04
CA GLY A 282 7.34 -26.81 -19.87
C GLY A 282 8.60 -26.12 -20.36
N ARG A 283 9.76 -26.30 -19.72
CA ARG A 283 10.97 -25.51 -20.03
C ARG A 283 11.41 -25.56 -21.50
N GLY A 284 11.34 -26.72 -22.13
CA GLY A 284 11.74 -26.86 -23.54
C GLY A 284 10.78 -26.11 -24.46
N TRP A 285 9.49 -26.31 -24.29
CA TRP A 285 8.46 -25.73 -25.15
C TRP A 285 8.36 -24.19 -25.05
N TRP A 286 8.45 -23.64 -23.83
CA TRP A 286 8.42 -22.19 -23.64
C TRP A 286 9.69 -21.50 -24.16
N ARG A 287 10.86 -22.14 -24.03
CA ARG A 287 12.09 -21.63 -24.65
C ARG A 287 11.97 -21.64 -26.17
N GLU A 288 11.49 -22.74 -26.76
CA GLU A 288 11.19 -22.78 -28.18
C GLU A 288 10.18 -21.70 -28.60
N LEU A 289 9.16 -21.42 -27.79
CA LEU A 289 8.21 -20.33 -28.05
C LEU A 289 8.88 -18.94 -28.04
N LEU A 290 9.80 -18.69 -27.10
CA LEU A 290 10.54 -17.43 -27.03
C LEU A 290 11.60 -17.31 -28.14
N ASP A 291 12.07 -18.43 -28.69
CA ASP A 291 12.96 -18.46 -29.87
C ASP A 291 12.21 -18.26 -31.19
N MET A 292 10.87 -18.38 -31.16
CA MET A 292 10.01 -18.14 -32.33
C MET A 292 9.62 -16.67 -32.43
N ASP A 293 9.44 -16.17 -33.65
CA ASP A 293 8.78 -14.85 -33.87
C ASP A 293 7.27 -14.97 -33.59
N SER A 294 6.92 -15.02 -32.32
CA SER A 294 5.54 -15.07 -31.83
C SER A 294 5.09 -13.74 -31.28
N ARG A 295 3.76 -13.55 -31.16
CA ARG A 295 3.23 -12.36 -30.47
C ARG A 295 3.71 -12.30 -29.02
N THR A 296 3.74 -13.44 -28.31
CA THR A 296 4.23 -13.54 -26.94
C THR A 296 5.68 -13.05 -26.81
N THR A 297 6.55 -13.46 -27.74
CA THR A 297 7.96 -13.05 -27.74
C THR A 297 8.11 -11.55 -27.97
N ARG A 298 7.36 -10.99 -28.93
CA ARG A 298 7.40 -9.56 -29.21
C ARG A 298 6.89 -8.73 -28.03
N GLU A 299 5.77 -9.10 -27.43
CA GLU A 299 5.21 -8.41 -26.25
C GLU A 299 6.15 -8.52 -25.03
N TYR A 300 6.73 -9.70 -24.79
CA TYR A 300 7.69 -9.92 -23.71
C TYR A 300 8.94 -9.04 -23.89
N SER A 301 9.52 -9.03 -25.09
CA SER A 301 10.69 -8.20 -25.39
C SER A 301 10.37 -6.71 -25.27
N SER A 302 9.21 -6.29 -25.78
CA SER A 302 8.75 -4.90 -25.68
C SER A 302 8.59 -4.45 -24.22
N CYS A 303 8.05 -5.30 -23.35
CA CYS A 303 7.95 -4.99 -21.94
C CYS A 303 9.33 -4.75 -21.29
N TRP A 304 10.30 -5.59 -21.61
CA TRP A 304 11.65 -5.42 -21.11
C TRP A 304 12.30 -4.15 -21.62
N GLU A 305 12.15 -3.84 -22.90
CA GLU A 305 12.68 -2.60 -23.49
C GLU A 305 12.09 -1.34 -22.83
N ILE A 306 10.79 -1.34 -22.53
CA ILE A 306 10.13 -0.23 -21.84
C ILE A 306 10.69 -0.07 -20.43
N LEU A 307 10.75 -1.15 -19.65
CA LEU A 307 11.25 -1.12 -18.27
C LEU A 307 12.72 -0.74 -18.19
N GLN A 308 13.54 -1.24 -19.12
CA GLN A 308 14.96 -0.89 -19.19
C GLN A 308 15.14 0.59 -19.53
N ARG A 309 14.40 1.12 -20.50
CA ARG A 309 14.43 2.55 -20.86
C ARG A 309 14.02 3.44 -19.70
N GLU A 310 12.93 3.09 -18.97
CA GLU A 310 12.56 3.80 -17.74
C GLU A 310 13.70 3.79 -16.72
N GLY A 311 14.33 2.63 -16.51
CA GLY A 311 15.47 2.48 -15.60
C GLY A 311 16.69 3.31 -16.00
N GLU A 312 17.06 3.31 -17.27
CA GLU A 312 18.16 4.12 -17.83
C GLU A 312 17.88 5.62 -17.66
N GLN A 313 16.66 6.03 -17.92
CA GLN A 313 16.24 7.39 -17.71
C GLN A 313 16.36 7.79 -16.22
N CYS A 314 15.83 6.99 -15.29
CA CYS A 314 15.98 7.23 -13.85
C CYS A 314 17.45 7.31 -13.44
N SER A 315 18.28 6.42 -13.95
CA SER A 315 19.71 6.36 -13.64
C SER A 315 20.48 7.58 -14.17
N ALA A 316 20.14 8.04 -15.37
CA ALA A 316 20.69 9.27 -15.94
C ALA A 316 20.34 10.50 -15.09
N TYR A 317 19.08 10.61 -14.64
CA TYR A 317 18.64 11.68 -13.77
C TYR A 317 19.36 11.67 -12.41
N LEU A 318 19.57 10.48 -11.84
CA LEU A 318 20.24 10.29 -10.56
C LEU A 318 21.79 10.34 -10.67
N HIS A 319 22.35 10.46 -11.88
CA HIS A 319 23.77 10.32 -12.14
C HIS A 319 24.38 9.03 -11.57
N LYS A 320 23.64 7.92 -11.70
CA LYS A 320 24.03 6.60 -11.22
C LYS A 320 23.85 5.57 -12.32
N GLU A 321 24.68 4.53 -12.33
CA GLU A 321 24.52 3.41 -13.24
C GLU A 321 23.26 2.60 -12.91
N LEU A 322 22.55 2.14 -13.93
CA LEU A 322 21.45 1.19 -13.78
C LEU A 322 22.01 -0.15 -13.32
N THR A 323 21.49 -0.69 -12.23
CA THR A 323 21.92 -1.96 -11.63
C THR A 323 20.73 -2.87 -11.35
N GLY A 324 21.01 -4.13 -11.03
CA GLY A 324 19.99 -5.10 -10.61
C GLY A 324 19.15 -5.66 -11.75
N ALA A 325 17.91 -5.99 -11.46
CA ALA A 325 17.02 -6.72 -12.37
C ALA A 325 16.73 -6.00 -13.68
N LEU A 326 16.51 -4.68 -13.61
CA LEU A 326 16.24 -3.88 -14.81
C LEU A 326 17.46 -3.79 -15.73
N ALA A 327 18.67 -3.75 -15.18
CA ALA A 327 19.90 -3.77 -15.97
C ALA A 327 20.19 -5.14 -16.60
N ALA A 328 19.90 -6.20 -15.85
CA ALA A 328 20.14 -7.58 -16.30
C ALA A 328 19.16 -8.02 -17.39
N GLY A 329 17.99 -7.38 -17.47
CA GLY A 329 16.96 -7.77 -18.43
C GLY A 329 16.53 -9.24 -18.26
N PRO A 330 16.21 -9.95 -19.36
CA PRO A 330 15.81 -11.35 -19.31
C PRO A 330 16.80 -12.33 -18.66
N ALA A 331 18.09 -11.96 -18.58
CA ALA A 331 19.11 -12.82 -17.98
C ALA A 331 18.96 -12.99 -16.44
N ILE A 332 18.15 -12.17 -15.79
CA ILE A 332 17.93 -12.25 -14.33
C ILE A 332 17.25 -13.55 -13.91
N VAL A 333 16.48 -14.16 -14.81
CA VAL A 333 15.68 -15.37 -14.53
C VAL A 333 16.55 -16.55 -14.11
N GLU A 334 17.79 -16.58 -14.58
CA GLU A 334 18.74 -17.65 -14.26
C GLU A 334 19.39 -17.48 -12.88
N GLN A 335 19.26 -16.32 -12.25
CA GLN A 335 20.01 -15.95 -11.05
C GLN A 335 19.18 -15.81 -9.77
N SER A 336 17.82 -15.87 -9.80
CA SER A 336 17.03 -15.63 -8.60
C SER A 336 17.05 -16.82 -7.64
N SER A 337 18.03 -16.81 -6.73
CA SER A 337 18.15 -17.76 -5.60
C SER A 337 17.35 -17.33 -4.34
N SER A 338 16.65 -16.20 -4.39
CA SER A 338 16.07 -15.53 -3.19
C SER A 338 14.63 -15.93 -2.85
N GLY A 339 13.98 -16.80 -3.63
CA GLY A 339 12.56 -17.17 -3.43
C GLY A 339 11.55 -16.06 -3.76
N GLU A 340 11.99 -14.85 -4.14
CA GLU A 340 11.12 -13.79 -4.67
C GLU A 340 10.82 -14.04 -6.15
N SER A 341 9.56 -13.82 -6.57
CA SER A 341 9.20 -13.94 -7.99
C SER A 341 9.84 -12.80 -8.81
N CYS A 342 10.12 -13.05 -10.09
CA CYS A 342 10.63 -12.04 -11.02
C CYS A 342 9.78 -10.76 -10.99
N ARG A 343 8.44 -10.90 -10.99
CA ARG A 343 7.50 -9.77 -10.83
C ARG A 343 7.79 -8.93 -9.57
N GLN A 344 7.99 -9.59 -8.41
CA GLN A 344 8.25 -8.88 -7.15
C GLN A 344 9.55 -8.09 -7.20
N VAL A 345 10.61 -8.71 -7.73
CA VAL A 345 11.93 -8.07 -7.85
C VAL A 345 11.86 -6.85 -8.77
N LEU A 346 11.26 -7.00 -9.95
CA LEU A 346 11.11 -5.90 -10.92
C LEU A 346 10.26 -4.75 -10.36
N THR A 347 9.12 -5.07 -9.76
CA THR A 347 8.23 -4.08 -9.15
C THR A 347 8.96 -3.31 -8.05
N LYS A 348 9.64 -4.02 -7.14
CA LYS A 348 10.40 -3.43 -6.04
C LYS A 348 11.50 -2.48 -6.53
N GLN A 349 12.28 -2.90 -7.52
CA GLN A 349 13.35 -2.07 -8.08
C GLN A 349 12.81 -0.82 -8.77
N ARG A 350 11.73 -0.95 -9.54
CA ARG A 350 11.07 0.18 -10.20
C ARG A 350 10.55 1.20 -9.19
N GLU A 351 9.92 0.74 -8.10
CA GLU A 351 9.44 1.60 -7.02
C GLU A 351 10.57 2.32 -6.31
N GLU A 352 11.68 1.64 -6.02
CA GLU A 352 12.88 2.22 -5.39
C GLU A 352 13.55 3.27 -6.27
N LEU A 353 13.60 3.06 -7.58
CA LEU A 353 14.09 4.07 -8.53
C LEU A 353 13.18 5.31 -8.57
N LYS A 354 11.86 5.12 -8.60
CA LYS A 354 10.91 6.24 -8.56
C LYS A 354 11.02 7.05 -7.26
N GLU A 355 11.18 6.36 -6.13
CA GLU A 355 11.41 7.05 -4.83
C GLU A 355 12.71 7.84 -4.85
N ALA A 356 13.78 7.27 -5.38
CA ALA A 356 15.06 7.95 -5.47
C ALA A 356 14.98 9.20 -6.36
N VAL A 357 14.28 9.11 -7.50
CA VAL A 357 14.03 10.27 -8.39
C VAL A 357 13.23 11.35 -7.66
N LEU A 358 12.16 10.98 -6.96
CA LEU A 358 11.37 11.94 -6.19
C LEU A 358 12.22 12.65 -5.13
N ARG A 359 13.02 11.90 -4.39
CA ARG A 359 13.91 12.47 -3.36
C ARG A 359 14.92 13.44 -3.94
N GLU A 360 15.59 13.05 -5.03
CA GLU A 360 16.56 13.90 -5.74
C GLU A 360 15.89 15.17 -6.29
N ALA A 361 14.67 15.06 -6.84
CA ALA A 361 13.91 16.20 -7.31
C ALA A 361 13.59 17.19 -6.18
N LEU A 362 13.20 16.68 -5.01
CA LEU A 362 12.94 17.51 -3.83
C LEU A 362 14.22 18.16 -3.27
N GLU A 363 15.34 17.44 -3.27
CA GLU A 363 16.64 17.98 -2.84
C GLU A 363 17.18 19.10 -3.75
N ARG A 364 16.89 19.02 -5.05
CA ARG A 364 17.28 20.04 -6.04
C ARG A 364 16.26 21.18 -6.17
N TYR A 365 15.10 21.05 -5.53
CA TYR A 365 14.05 22.05 -5.66
C TYR A 365 14.49 23.43 -5.13
N PRO A 366 14.37 24.51 -5.92
CA PRO A 366 14.95 25.81 -5.57
C PRO A 366 14.28 26.47 -4.36
N ASP A 367 12.99 26.24 -4.16
CA ASP A 367 12.26 26.75 -2.98
C ASP A 367 12.31 25.75 -1.82
N VAL A 368 13.34 25.91 -1.02
CA VAL A 368 13.53 25.12 0.20
C VAL A 368 12.45 25.31 1.27
N SER A 369 11.62 26.36 1.15
CA SER A 369 10.48 26.61 2.05
C SER A 369 9.23 25.81 1.64
N ALA A 370 9.25 25.23 0.45
CA ALA A 370 8.17 24.45 -0.10
C ALA A 370 7.77 23.30 0.83
N ARG A 371 6.46 23.11 1.02
CA ARG A 371 5.94 22.12 1.97
C ARG A 371 6.39 20.68 1.66
N PRO A 372 6.34 20.17 0.42
CA PRO A 372 6.86 18.84 0.09
C PRO A 372 8.33 18.65 0.43
N VAL A 373 9.17 19.67 0.16
CA VAL A 373 10.61 19.62 0.46
C VAL A 373 10.86 19.48 1.96
N ARG A 374 10.03 20.09 2.79
CA ARG A 374 10.13 20.01 4.26
C ARG A 374 9.49 18.74 4.82
N ALA A 375 8.34 18.34 4.29
CA ALA A 375 7.53 17.25 4.82
C ALA A 375 8.09 15.86 4.47
N TYR A 376 8.39 15.61 3.20
CA TYR A 376 8.76 14.28 2.72
C TYR A 376 9.96 13.64 3.45
N PRO A 377 11.06 14.37 3.74
CA PRO A 377 12.18 13.80 4.48
C PRO A 377 11.83 13.39 5.92
N GLN A 378 10.77 13.96 6.50
CA GLN A 378 10.35 13.68 7.87
C GLN A 378 9.49 12.42 8.00
N PHE A 379 8.84 11.97 6.92
CA PHE A 379 7.98 10.79 6.96
C PHE A 379 8.77 9.56 7.43
N ASP A 380 8.19 8.84 8.37
CA ASP A 380 8.76 7.62 8.94
C ASP A 380 7.70 6.53 9.14
N LYS A 381 8.06 5.43 9.78
CA LYS A 381 7.13 4.32 10.03
C LYS A 381 5.94 4.74 10.88
N LEU A 382 6.15 5.66 11.85
CA LEU A 382 5.08 6.12 12.74
C LEU A 382 4.10 7.01 11.97
N SER A 383 4.62 8.01 11.25
CA SER A 383 3.79 8.93 10.46
C SER A 383 3.02 8.25 9.33
N THR A 384 3.46 7.08 8.87
CA THR A 384 2.83 6.34 7.76
C THR A 384 2.03 5.12 8.20
N ALA A 385 2.13 4.68 9.46
CA ALA A 385 1.46 3.47 9.97
C ALA A 385 -0.06 3.48 9.77
N TRP A 386 -0.70 4.64 9.95
CA TRP A 386 -2.14 4.80 9.77
C TRP A 386 -2.63 4.45 8.34
N LYS A 387 -1.76 4.55 7.34
CA LYS A 387 -2.07 4.22 5.94
C LYS A 387 -2.34 2.72 5.73
N LEU A 388 -1.85 1.89 6.65
CA LEU A 388 -2.05 0.43 6.63
C LEU A 388 -3.09 -0.04 7.65
N SER A 389 -3.54 0.84 8.55
CA SER A 389 -4.46 0.49 9.63
C SER A 389 -5.87 0.27 9.10
N LEU A 390 -6.48 -0.85 9.50
CA LEU A 390 -7.89 -1.10 9.24
C LEU A 390 -8.75 -0.19 10.13
N PRO A 391 -9.83 0.40 9.62
CA PRO A 391 -10.73 1.24 10.39
C PRO A 391 -11.66 0.39 11.28
N TRP A 392 -11.15 -0.06 12.42
CA TRP A 392 -11.99 -0.68 13.44
C TRP A 392 -12.80 0.39 14.19
N PRO A 393 -13.94 0.03 14.83
CA PRO A 393 -14.74 0.99 15.60
C PRO A 393 -13.95 1.75 16.66
N THR A 394 -12.87 1.17 17.17
CA THR A 394 -12.02 1.76 18.23
C THR A 394 -10.88 2.64 17.71
N ASN A 395 -10.49 2.53 16.44
CA ASN A 395 -9.34 3.25 15.87
C ASN A 395 -9.63 3.90 14.51
N GLY A 396 -10.86 3.82 14.01
CA GLY A 396 -11.29 4.48 12.78
C GLY A 396 -11.28 6.00 12.94
N LEU A 397 -10.78 6.69 11.91
CA LEU A 397 -10.85 8.16 11.84
C LEU A 397 -12.20 8.56 11.25
N SER A 398 -12.83 9.61 11.82
CA SER A 398 -13.97 10.23 11.13
C SER A 398 -13.52 10.77 9.77
N SER A 399 -14.42 10.81 8.77
CA SER A 399 -14.08 11.30 7.44
C SER A 399 -13.44 12.68 7.46
N ALA A 400 -13.90 13.60 8.33
CA ALA A 400 -13.30 14.93 8.46
C ALA A 400 -11.85 14.89 8.93
N VAL A 401 -11.53 14.07 9.94
CA VAL A 401 -10.16 13.89 10.42
C VAL A 401 -9.32 13.19 9.37
N PHE A 402 -9.87 12.19 8.69
CA PHE A 402 -9.19 11.46 7.64
C PHE A 402 -8.82 12.40 6.47
N HIS A 403 -9.73 13.28 6.03
CA HIS A 403 -9.46 14.28 5.00
C HIS A 403 -8.31 15.23 5.39
N GLU A 404 -8.26 15.68 6.65
CA GLU A 404 -7.16 16.53 7.13
C GLU A 404 -5.82 15.79 7.13
N VAL A 405 -5.79 14.54 7.59
CA VAL A 405 -4.57 13.73 7.60
C VAL A 405 -4.08 13.46 6.18
N MET A 406 -5.00 13.15 5.26
CA MET A 406 -4.69 12.95 3.84
C MET A 406 -4.12 14.23 3.22
N ALA A 407 -4.81 15.38 3.42
CA ALA A 407 -4.35 16.67 2.92
C ALA A 407 -2.97 17.05 3.46
N MET A 408 -2.73 16.82 4.74
CA MET A 408 -1.45 17.10 5.40
C MET A 408 -0.31 16.29 4.75
N HIS A 409 -0.51 14.98 4.54
CA HIS A 409 0.51 14.09 3.96
C HIS A 409 0.71 14.31 2.46
N LEU A 410 -0.34 14.67 1.73
CA LEU A 410 -0.27 15.01 0.30
C LEU A 410 0.20 16.45 0.06
N CYS A 411 0.48 17.22 1.11
CA CYS A 411 0.79 18.65 1.01
C CYS A 411 -0.30 19.44 0.28
N LEU A 412 -1.57 19.08 0.47
CA LEU A 412 -2.74 19.77 -0.06
C LEU A 412 -3.29 20.80 0.96
N PRO A 413 -4.07 21.77 0.50
CA PRO A 413 -4.76 22.71 1.39
C PRO A 413 -5.65 21.99 2.41
N SER A 414 -5.68 22.50 3.65
CA SER A 414 -6.52 21.96 4.73
C SER A 414 -8.01 22.12 4.41
N PRO A 415 -8.81 21.04 4.30
CA PRO A 415 -10.25 21.14 4.08
C PRO A 415 -10.99 21.89 5.17
N ALA A 416 -10.63 21.69 6.45
CA ALA A 416 -11.28 22.32 7.59
C ALA A 416 -11.03 23.84 7.66
N CYS A 417 -9.92 24.31 7.09
CA CYS A 417 -9.55 25.73 7.17
C CYS A 417 -10.04 26.59 6.01
N ARG A 418 -10.73 26.01 5.02
CA ARG A 418 -11.23 26.76 3.85
C ARG A 418 -12.07 27.98 4.22
N THR A 419 -12.89 27.88 5.26
CA THR A 419 -13.81 28.95 5.69
C THR A 419 -13.11 30.09 6.44
N ILE A 420 -11.90 29.87 6.96
CA ILE A 420 -11.12 30.84 7.72
C ILE A 420 -9.85 31.27 7.00
N LEU A 421 -9.67 30.87 5.76
CA LEU A 421 -8.54 31.25 4.93
C LEU A 421 -8.43 32.78 4.84
N GLY A 422 -7.23 33.31 5.05
CA GLY A 422 -6.99 34.77 5.03
C GLY A 422 -7.43 35.51 6.28
N GLN A 423 -8.04 34.85 7.28
CA GLN A 423 -8.44 35.50 8.54
C GLN A 423 -7.27 35.53 9.53
N PRO A 424 -7.17 36.61 10.37
CA PRO A 424 -6.18 36.68 11.40
C PRO A 424 -6.52 35.77 12.59
N VAL A 425 -5.52 35.05 13.11
CA VAL A 425 -5.68 34.14 14.25
C VAL A 425 -4.62 34.38 15.32
N GLY A 426 -4.98 34.00 16.54
CA GLY A 426 -4.12 34.16 17.72
C GLY A 426 -3.85 35.60 18.12
N HIS A 427 -3.14 35.80 19.24
CA HIS A 427 -2.84 37.13 19.79
C HIS A 427 -1.95 38.00 18.88
N ARG A 428 -1.22 37.38 17.95
CA ARG A 428 -0.31 38.08 17.02
C ARG A 428 -0.93 38.38 15.67
N GLY A 429 -2.18 37.98 15.44
CA GLY A 429 -2.90 38.22 14.19
C GLY A 429 -2.27 37.54 13.00
N ALA A 430 -1.70 36.36 13.18
CA ALA A 430 -1.16 35.55 12.06
C ALA A 430 -2.29 35.25 11.08
N VAL A 431 -2.06 35.41 9.77
CA VAL A 431 -3.06 35.15 8.72
C VAL A 431 -3.05 33.70 8.37
N VAL A 432 -4.22 33.04 8.38
CA VAL A 432 -4.36 31.62 8.06
C VAL A 432 -4.06 31.40 6.59
N GLY A 433 -3.00 30.65 6.33
CA GLY A 433 -2.64 30.16 5.00
C GLY A 433 -3.37 28.85 4.62
N PRO A 434 -3.22 28.39 3.39
CA PRO A 434 -3.94 27.22 2.86
C PRO A 434 -3.64 25.92 3.64
N PHE A 435 -2.49 25.80 4.26
CA PHE A 435 -2.08 24.60 4.99
C PHE A 435 -2.36 24.68 6.50
N ALA A 436 -2.92 25.78 6.97
CA ALA A 436 -3.23 26.03 8.38
C ALA A 436 -2.04 25.91 9.34
N ASP A 437 -0.81 26.06 8.86
CA ASP A 437 0.41 25.99 9.67
C ASP A 437 0.40 27.05 10.78
N GLU A 438 -0.22 28.21 10.53
CA GLU A 438 -0.36 29.32 11.47
C GLU A 438 -1.20 28.93 12.69
N LEU A 439 -2.24 28.10 12.51
CA LEU A 439 -3.04 27.58 13.64
C LEU A 439 -2.21 26.72 14.59
N ASN A 440 -1.25 25.99 14.05
CA ASN A 440 -0.34 25.17 14.85
C ASN A 440 0.73 25.99 15.58
N CYS A 441 1.03 27.19 15.09
CA CYS A 441 2.07 28.08 15.62
C CYS A 441 1.50 29.24 16.46
N ALA A 442 0.22 29.60 16.27
CA ALA A 442 -0.40 30.73 16.94
C ALA A 442 -0.66 30.46 18.42
N THR A 443 -0.43 31.49 19.25
CA THR A 443 -0.87 31.48 20.65
C THR A 443 -2.36 31.77 20.66
N MET A 444 -3.17 30.74 20.80
CA MET A 444 -4.62 30.82 20.85
C MET A 444 -5.11 31.02 22.27
N THR A 445 -6.29 31.61 22.41
CA THR A 445 -7.02 31.63 23.69
C THR A 445 -7.45 30.23 24.08
N GLY A 446 -7.38 29.87 25.36
CA GLY A 446 -7.83 28.57 25.86
C GLY A 446 -6.77 27.47 25.84
N ASP A 447 -5.48 27.81 25.78
CA ASP A 447 -4.36 26.87 25.93
C ASP A 447 -4.41 25.67 24.96
N SER A 448 -4.82 25.87 23.71
CA SER A 448 -4.98 24.81 22.70
C SER A 448 -3.69 23.98 22.47
N TRP A 449 -2.52 24.59 22.65
CA TRP A 449 -1.23 23.89 22.61
C TRP A 449 -1.11 22.87 23.75
N ARG A 450 -1.66 23.20 24.93
CA ARG A 450 -1.68 22.34 26.10
C ARG A 450 -2.63 21.15 25.87
N THR A 451 -3.81 21.41 25.31
CA THR A 451 -4.75 20.33 24.97
C THR A 451 -4.11 19.30 24.05
N ARG A 452 -3.39 19.71 23.01
CA ARG A 452 -2.70 18.79 22.10
C ARG A 452 -1.61 17.98 22.82
N HIS A 453 -0.79 18.63 23.63
CA HIS A 453 0.23 17.99 24.46
C HIS A 453 -0.40 16.97 25.41
N ASP A 454 -1.44 17.36 26.15
CA ASP A 454 -2.08 16.51 27.13
C ASP A 454 -2.83 15.33 26.49
N THR A 455 -3.43 15.52 25.30
CA THR A 455 -4.03 14.43 24.53
C THR A 455 -3.01 13.37 24.16
N LEU A 456 -1.86 13.76 23.60
CA LEU A 456 -0.80 12.80 23.26
C LEU A 456 -0.23 12.13 24.51
N LYS A 457 -0.09 12.89 25.62
CA LYS A 457 0.34 12.34 26.90
C LYS A 457 -0.60 11.23 27.38
N VAL A 458 -1.92 11.45 27.32
CA VAL A 458 -2.93 10.45 27.69
C VAL A 458 -2.83 9.20 26.81
N VAL A 459 -2.65 9.37 25.50
CA VAL A 459 -2.49 8.22 24.59
C VAL A 459 -1.26 7.38 24.95
N LEU A 460 -0.13 8.00 25.22
CA LEU A 460 1.10 7.30 25.60
C LEU A 460 0.96 6.60 26.95
N VAL A 461 0.30 7.24 27.93
CA VAL A 461 0.01 6.64 29.24
C VAL A 461 -0.88 5.39 29.10
N ASN A 462 -1.95 5.49 28.31
CA ASN A 462 -2.83 4.34 28.07
C ASN A 462 -2.07 3.20 27.42
N MET A 463 -1.25 3.51 26.41
CA MET A 463 -0.40 2.50 25.74
C MET A 463 0.56 1.82 26.73
N CYS A 464 1.22 2.60 27.61
CA CYS A 464 2.09 2.03 28.65
C CYS A 464 1.30 1.14 29.63
N ASN A 465 0.11 1.58 30.06
CA ASN A 465 -0.74 0.81 30.97
C ASN A 465 -1.21 -0.51 30.30
N ASP A 466 -1.64 -0.48 29.06
CA ASP A 466 -2.04 -1.67 28.30
C ASP A 466 -0.87 -2.66 28.16
N ALA A 467 0.32 -2.14 27.94
CA ALA A 467 1.57 -2.94 27.91
C ALA A 467 2.12 -3.33 29.30
N ARG A 468 1.46 -2.91 30.38
CA ARG A 468 1.92 -3.10 31.77
C ARG A 468 3.29 -2.50 32.06
N VAL A 469 3.62 -1.40 31.38
CA VAL A 469 4.81 -0.58 31.67
C VAL A 469 4.43 0.45 32.74
N PRO A 470 5.01 0.40 33.97
CA PRO A 470 4.70 1.37 35.00
C PRO A 470 5.05 2.78 34.56
N VAL A 471 4.09 3.70 34.68
CA VAL A 471 4.23 5.10 34.28
C VAL A 471 3.64 6.04 35.32
N ASP A 472 4.47 6.98 35.79
CA ASP A 472 4.04 8.11 36.63
C ASP A 472 4.03 9.38 35.75
N CYS A 473 2.97 10.17 35.84
CA CYS A 473 2.84 11.43 35.09
C CYS A 473 3.15 12.63 35.97
N GLU A 474 3.72 13.67 35.35
CA GLU A 474 4.01 14.95 36.03
C GLU A 474 4.76 14.74 37.35
N VAL A 475 6.01 14.25 37.23
CA VAL A 475 6.82 13.82 38.38
C VAL A 475 7.26 15.07 39.20
N PHE A 476 6.39 15.49 40.09
CA PHE A 476 6.67 16.57 41.02
C PHE A 476 7.57 16.08 42.17
N GLY A 477 8.33 17.02 42.72
CA GLY A 477 9.13 16.74 43.90
C GLY A 477 10.39 15.92 43.69
N LEU A 478 10.81 15.65 42.45
CA LEU A 478 11.99 14.87 42.12
C LEU A 478 13.28 15.35 42.79
N PHE A 479 13.38 16.67 43.07
CA PHE A 479 14.53 17.32 43.65
C PHE A 479 14.23 17.93 45.03
N ARG A 480 13.08 17.62 45.64
CA ARG A 480 12.54 18.27 46.82
C ARG A 480 13.49 18.20 48.02
N ASP A 481 14.11 17.05 48.20
CA ASP A 481 15.08 16.79 49.31
C ASP A 481 16.45 17.43 49.05
N LEU A 482 16.70 17.93 47.86
CA LEU A 482 17.98 18.53 47.45
C LEU A 482 17.90 20.07 47.29
N ILE A 483 16.75 20.70 47.56
CA ILE A 483 16.57 22.15 47.51
C ILE A 483 16.33 22.71 48.89
N PRO A 484 16.65 24.01 49.16
CA PRO A 484 16.40 24.65 50.45
C PRO A 484 14.93 24.54 50.85
N ALA A 485 14.66 24.31 52.13
CA ALA A 485 13.32 24.13 52.69
C ALA A 485 12.37 25.28 52.35
N GLN A 486 12.89 26.52 52.23
CA GLN A 486 12.13 27.69 51.82
C GLN A 486 11.57 27.61 50.43
N LEU A 487 12.21 26.84 49.54
CA LEU A 487 11.77 26.61 48.17
C LEU A 487 10.95 25.31 48.03
N ALA A 488 10.98 24.41 49.04
CA ALA A 488 10.29 23.13 49.06
C ALA A 488 8.90 23.16 49.75
N GLY A 489 8.48 24.29 50.34
CA GLY A 489 7.18 24.44 51.02
C GLY A 489 5.97 24.55 50.10
N PRO A 490 4.75 24.54 50.63
CA PRO A 490 3.51 24.71 49.84
C PRO A 490 3.52 26.02 49.06
N GLY A 491 3.71 26.03 47.82
CA GLY A 491 3.97 27.15 46.93
C GLY A 491 5.42 27.28 46.45
N GLY A 492 6.40 26.73 47.20
CA GLY A 492 7.81 26.74 46.84
C GLY A 492 8.10 25.83 45.62
N GLU A 493 7.49 24.68 45.55
CA GLU A 493 7.59 23.79 44.36
C GLU A 493 6.98 24.43 43.12
N LEU A 494 5.82 25.08 43.25
CA LEU A 494 5.20 25.84 42.16
C LEU A 494 6.07 27.02 41.75
N GLN A 495 6.68 27.73 42.71
CA GLN A 495 7.60 28.81 42.45
C GLN A 495 8.90 28.33 41.85
N PHE A 496 9.44 27.24 42.35
CA PHE A 496 10.63 26.55 41.77
C PHE A 496 10.36 26.06 40.35
N ALA A 497 9.24 25.37 40.11
CA ALA A 497 8.83 24.93 38.78
C ALA A 497 8.56 26.11 37.82
N ARG A 498 7.92 27.19 38.29
CA ARG A 498 7.68 28.41 37.51
C ARG A 498 8.95 29.20 37.22
N GLN A 499 9.83 29.35 38.18
CA GLN A 499 11.09 30.08 38.02
C GLN A 499 12.13 29.32 37.21
N GLN A 500 12.05 27.99 37.17
CA GLN A 500 13.01 27.12 36.51
C GLN A 500 12.47 26.50 35.22
N ASN A 501 11.38 27.03 34.66
CA ASN A 501 10.80 26.61 33.39
C ASN A 501 10.60 25.11 33.27
N GLY A 502 10.01 24.50 34.29
CA GLY A 502 9.53 23.13 34.17
C GLY A 502 10.59 22.06 34.40
N LEU A 503 11.11 21.97 35.61
CA LEU A 503 11.88 20.83 36.08
C LEU A 503 10.96 19.68 36.55
N CYS A 504 9.77 19.61 36.00
CA CYS A 504 8.81 18.55 36.23
C CYS A 504 8.72 17.70 34.94
N PRO A 505 9.38 16.55 34.87
CA PRO A 505 9.26 15.67 33.70
C PRO A 505 7.82 15.21 33.49
N ASP A 506 7.40 15.10 32.23
CA ASP A 506 6.06 14.63 31.88
C ASP A 506 5.84 13.17 32.31
N PHE A 507 6.91 12.36 32.28
CA PHE A 507 6.86 10.93 32.59
C PHE A 507 8.02 10.49 33.47
N LYS A 508 7.73 9.50 34.33
CA LYS A 508 8.71 8.56 34.87
C LYS A 508 8.25 7.15 34.46
N LEU A 509 9.04 6.49 33.66
CA LEU A 509 8.77 5.19 33.08
C LEU A 509 9.70 4.14 33.66
N ARG A 510 9.20 2.94 33.93
CA ARG A 510 10.03 1.81 34.33
C ARG A 510 10.22 0.87 33.15
N LEU A 511 11.25 1.14 32.37
CA LEU A 511 11.54 0.41 31.14
C LEU A 511 12.43 -0.80 31.38
N PRO A 512 12.27 -1.90 30.60
CA PRO A 512 13.18 -3.03 30.63
C PRO A 512 14.58 -2.60 30.16
N SER A 513 15.60 -3.12 30.81
CA SER A 513 17.02 -2.92 30.46
C SER A 513 17.77 -4.24 30.62
N ALA A 514 18.95 -4.37 30.00
CA ALA A 514 19.81 -5.56 30.11
C ALA A 514 20.17 -5.89 31.56
N ASP A 515 20.31 -4.85 32.41
CA ASP A 515 20.66 -4.97 33.84
C ASP A 515 19.42 -5.04 34.77
N GLY A 516 18.22 -5.24 34.20
CA GLY A 516 16.95 -5.23 34.92
C GLY A 516 16.16 -3.91 34.68
N PRO A 517 14.89 -3.85 35.18
CA PRO A 517 14.02 -2.68 34.96
C PRO A 517 14.62 -1.41 35.52
N ARG A 518 14.70 -0.36 34.74
CA ARG A 518 15.27 0.95 35.12
C ARG A 518 14.22 2.03 35.03
N ASP A 519 14.20 2.91 36.03
CA ASP A 519 13.41 4.13 36.01
C ASP A 519 14.07 5.16 35.07
N THR A 520 13.31 5.68 34.12
CA THR A 520 13.74 6.66 33.10
C THR A 520 12.80 7.86 33.12
N LEU A 521 13.33 9.06 33.02
CA LEU A 521 12.55 10.28 32.93
C LEU A 521 12.31 10.65 31.45
N GLY A 522 11.10 11.10 31.14
CA GLY A 522 10.70 11.50 29.79
C GLY A 522 10.06 12.87 29.74
N GLU A 523 10.36 13.61 28.71
CA GLU A 523 9.75 14.90 28.38
C GLU A 523 9.08 14.82 27.03
N LEU A 524 7.79 15.13 26.98
CA LEU A 524 7.00 15.17 25.75
C LEU A 524 7.07 16.56 25.12
N LYS A 525 7.37 16.60 23.82
CA LYS A 525 7.32 17.87 23.06
C LYS A 525 6.67 17.64 21.70
N PHE A 526 6.08 18.71 21.21
CA PHE A 526 5.49 18.78 19.88
C PHE A 526 6.21 19.82 19.04
N ILE A 527 6.52 19.50 17.77
CA ILE A 527 7.07 20.46 16.82
C ILE A 527 5.95 20.90 15.87
N SER A 528 5.78 22.20 15.73
CA SER A 528 4.83 22.76 14.76
C SER A 528 5.40 22.77 13.34
N ALA A 529 4.53 22.80 12.32
CA ALA A 529 4.92 22.78 10.91
C ALA A 529 5.68 24.02 10.40
N GLY A 530 5.98 25.00 11.27
CA GLY A 530 6.67 26.24 10.90
C GLY A 530 8.05 26.01 10.28
N VAL A 531 8.43 26.83 9.30
CA VAL A 531 9.71 26.73 8.55
C VAL A 531 10.93 26.71 9.50
N SER A 532 10.89 27.49 10.57
CA SER A 532 11.99 27.55 11.54
C SER A 532 12.20 26.28 12.36
N GLN A 533 11.22 25.40 12.40
CA GLN A 533 11.27 24.14 13.16
C GLN A 533 11.87 22.97 12.36
N TYR A 534 11.89 23.08 11.04
CA TYR A 534 12.38 22.06 10.13
C TYR A 534 13.57 22.60 9.32
N PRO A 535 14.78 22.59 9.93
CA PRO A 535 15.97 23.11 9.27
C PRO A 535 16.35 22.24 8.06
N LEU A 536 16.68 22.90 6.99
CA LEU A 536 17.06 22.27 5.73
C LEU A 536 18.52 21.78 5.74
N GLY A 537 18.78 20.71 5.00
CA GLY A 537 20.15 20.16 4.87
C GLY A 537 20.66 19.43 6.11
N SER A 538 19.83 19.22 7.14
CA SER A 538 20.20 18.38 8.28
C SER A 538 20.11 16.90 7.93
N SER A 539 21.13 16.12 8.25
CA SER A 539 21.10 14.66 8.17
C SER A 539 20.19 14.03 9.23
N LEU A 540 19.76 14.80 10.22
CA LEU A 540 18.89 14.37 11.31
C LEU A 540 17.48 14.92 11.11
N LYS A 541 16.47 14.14 11.46
CA LYS A 541 15.09 14.61 11.52
C LYS A 541 14.94 15.74 12.56
N ALA A 542 14.03 16.67 12.30
CA ALA A 542 13.76 17.78 13.21
C ALA A 542 13.38 17.31 14.61
N VAL A 543 12.60 16.24 14.74
CA VAL A 543 12.22 15.62 16.01
C VAL A 543 13.42 15.10 16.79
N ASP A 544 14.41 14.48 16.13
CA ASP A 544 15.62 13.96 16.77
C ASP A 544 16.55 15.09 17.23
N VAL A 545 16.68 16.14 16.42
CA VAL A 545 17.41 17.35 16.81
C VAL A 545 16.80 17.95 18.07
N ARG A 546 15.46 18.05 18.10
CA ARG A 546 14.75 18.57 19.28
C ARG A 546 14.92 17.65 20.48
N ALA A 547 14.77 16.33 20.32
CA ALA A 547 14.93 15.35 21.39
C ALA A 547 16.33 15.46 22.04
N LYS A 548 17.39 15.55 21.23
CA LYS A 548 18.77 15.73 21.72
C LYS A 548 19.03 17.04 22.48
N THR A 549 18.19 18.07 22.29
CA THR A 549 18.32 19.34 23.01
C THR A 549 17.59 19.36 24.35
N LEU A 550 16.58 18.51 24.55
CA LEU A 550 15.76 18.48 25.76
C LEU A 550 16.54 18.18 27.04
N PRO A 551 17.47 17.22 27.11
CA PRO A 551 18.25 16.98 28.32
C PRO A 551 19.00 18.24 28.81
N ARG A 552 19.47 19.07 27.89
CA ARG A 552 20.17 20.33 28.22
C ARG A 552 19.25 21.35 28.88
N THR A 553 17.94 21.36 28.55
CA THR A 553 16.97 22.26 29.14
C THR A 553 16.72 21.99 30.62
N TYR A 554 16.92 20.73 31.05
CA TYR A 554 16.89 20.32 32.46
C TYR A 554 18.25 20.49 33.15
N ARG A 555 19.31 20.04 32.50
CA ARG A 555 20.65 20.06 33.08
C ARG A 555 21.15 21.46 33.43
N ARG A 556 21.00 22.44 32.53
CA ARG A 556 21.46 23.84 32.77
C ARG A 556 20.86 24.49 34.00
N PRO A 557 19.54 24.46 34.23
CA PRO A 557 18.94 24.96 35.47
C PRO A 557 19.44 24.24 36.71
N LEU A 558 19.61 22.90 36.65
CA LEU A 558 20.11 22.12 37.79
C LEU A 558 21.56 22.44 38.11
N GLU A 559 22.43 22.60 37.13
CA GLU A 559 23.83 23.05 37.31
C GLU A 559 23.88 24.46 37.95
N ARG A 560 22.95 25.35 37.55
CA ARG A 560 22.84 26.67 38.15
C ARG A 560 22.40 26.59 39.61
N LEU A 561 21.45 25.75 39.94
CA LEU A 561 20.98 25.53 41.31
C LEU A 561 22.02 24.86 42.19
N ASP A 562 22.75 23.86 41.65
CA ASP A 562 23.88 23.22 42.35
C ASP A 562 24.98 24.24 42.70
N ARG A 563 25.26 25.20 41.80
CA ARG A 563 26.19 26.31 42.07
C ARG A 563 25.65 27.21 43.15
N LEU A 564 24.38 27.57 43.08
CA LEU A 564 23.77 28.54 44.01
C LEU A 564 23.59 27.96 45.42
N HIS A 565 23.14 26.70 45.54
CA HIS A 565 22.73 26.13 46.83
C HIS A 565 23.71 25.09 47.39
N HIS A 566 24.56 24.52 46.56
CA HIS A 566 25.52 23.48 46.95
C HIS A 566 26.99 23.88 46.75
N GLY A 567 27.24 25.14 46.38
CA GLY A 567 28.60 25.71 46.27
C GLY A 567 29.49 25.03 45.21
N ARG A 568 28.88 24.40 44.19
CA ARG A 568 29.64 23.71 43.13
C ARG A 568 30.23 24.71 42.13
N ARG A 569 31.39 24.34 41.57
CA ARG A 569 32.02 25.12 40.49
C ARG A 569 31.43 24.75 39.14
N GLU A 570 31.69 25.59 38.13
CA GLU A 570 31.31 25.31 36.78
C GLU A 570 31.98 24.01 36.28
N GLY A 571 31.17 23.07 35.72
CA GLY A 571 31.63 21.77 35.29
C GLY A 571 31.62 20.65 36.34
N GLU A 572 31.41 20.99 37.63
CA GLU A 572 31.28 19.98 38.69
C GLU A 572 29.84 19.44 38.77
N THR A 573 29.72 18.13 38.88
CA THR A 573 28.42 17.45 39.11
C THR A 573 28.00 17.67 40.56
N GLY A 574 26.90 18.39 40.75
CA GLY A 574 26.28 18.58 42.06
C GLY A 574 25.16 17.56 42.32
N PRO A 575 24.55 17.62 43.54
CA PRO A 575 23.51 16.67 43.94
C PRO A 575 22.29 16.64 43.04
N LEU A 576 21.84 17.77 42.50
CA LEU A 576 20.69 17.88 41.63
C LEU A 576 20.99 17.23 40.25
N VAL A 577 22.15 17.52 39.67
CA VAL A 577 22.60 16.90 38.43
C VAL A 577 22.83 15.41 38.60
N ALA A 578 23.45 14.99 39.74
CA ALA A 578 23.65 13.56 40.04
C ALA A 578 22.31 12.82 40.19
N ARG A 579 21.30 13.43 40.80
CA ARG A 579 19.93 12.87 40.86
C ARG A 579 19.32 12.71 39.48
N LEU A 580 19.44 13.70 38.59
CA LEU A 580 18.98 13.56 37.21
C LEU A 580 19.68 12.39 36.50
N GLN A 581 21.00 12.31 36.64
CA GLN A 581 21.81 11.24 36.02
C GLN A 581 21.51 9.83 36.57
N SER A 582 21.01 9.70 37.80
CA SER A 582 20.61 8.40 38.37
C SER A 582 19.43 7.74 37.63
N TYR A 583 18.63 8.53 36.93
CA TYR A 583 17.57 8.04 36.06
C TYR A 583 18.04 7.79 34.59
N GLY A 584 19.34 7.91 34.31
CA GLY A 584 19.86 8.06 32.97
C GLY A 584 19.64 9.49 32.49
N ASP A 585 20.00 9.79 31.26
CA ASP A 585 19.65 11.08 30.70
C ASP A 585 18.14 11.14 30.43
N LEU A 586 17.56 12.35 30.58
CA LEU A 586 16.16 12.61 30.23
C LEU A 586 15.90 12.25 28.77
N GLN A 587 14.92 11.41 28.52
CA GLN A 587 14.50 11.03 27.18
C GLN A 587 13.56 12.10 26.59
N GLY A 588 13.83 12.50 25.36
CA GLY A 588 12.95 13.41 24.62
C GLY A 588 11.96 12.65 23.74
N TYR A 589 10.72 12.54 24.17
CA TYR A 589 9.62 12.01 23.37
C TYR A 589 9.04 13.14 22.51
N VAL A 590 9.52 13.26 21.28
CA VAL A 590 9.14 14.36 20.41
C VAL A 590 8.30 13.84 19.26
N SER A 591 7.12 14.44 19.06
CA SER A 591 6.27 14.23 17.90
C SER A 591 6.30 15.47 17.00
N GLY A 592 6.34 15.24 15.69
CA GLY A 592 6.36 16.32 14.71
C GLY A 592 5.01 16.61 14.07
N ALA A 593 5.01 17.59 13.20
CA ALA A 593 3.80 18.11 12.58
C ALA A 593 3.14 17.12 11.59
N TRP A 594 3.91 16.22 11.02
CA TRP A 594 3.42 15.20 10.09
C TRP A 594 3.27 13.81 10.73
N GLY A 595 3.24 13.75 12.07
CA GLY A 595 3.09 12.51 12.82
C GLY A 595 4.38 11.70 12.98
N GLU A 596 5.53 12.25 12.58
CA GLU A 596 6.83 11.63 12.79
C GLU A 596 7.22 11.66 14.27
N GLY A 597 8.01 10.68 14.70
CA GLY A 597 8.48 10.55 16.08
C GLY A 597 10.00 10.59 16.20
N SER A 598 10.50 11.06 17.37
CA SER A 598 11.90 10.89 17.73
C SER A 598 12.25 9.40 17.94
N GLU A 599 13.53 9.07 17.85
CA GLU A 599 14.04 7.71 18.08
C GLU A 599 13.54 7.14 19.43
N ALA A 600 13.64 7.93 20.51
CA ALA A 600 13.14 7.54 21.82
C ALA A 600 11.62 7.28 21.85
N LEU A 601 10.82 8.04 21.08
CA LEU A 601 9.39 7.79 20.96
C LEU A 601 9.11 6.48 20.21
N HIS A 602 9.86 6.18 19.15
CA HIS A 602 9.77 4.89 18.45
C HIS A 602 10.11 3.71 19.35
N GLU A 603 11.21 3.82 20.14
CA GLU A 603 11.62 2.80 21.09
C GLU A 603 10.55 2.57 22.17
N LEU A 604 9.94 3.63 22.71
CA LEU A 604 8.86 3.52 23.68
C LEU A 604 7.66 2.77 23.08
N ILE A 605 7.23 3.14 21.87
CA ILE A 605 6.10 2.49 21.18
C ILE A 605 6.42 1.01 20.93
N GLN A 606 7.63 0.68 20.48
CA GLN A 606 8.04 -0.71 20.26
C GLN A 606 8.11 -1.51 21.57
N THR A 607 8.50 -0.88 22.67
CA THR A 607 8.55 -1.53 23.99
C THR A 607 7.13 -1.84 24.50
N CYS A 608 6.15 -1.03 24.11
CA CYS A 608 4.75 -1.21 24.51
C CYS A 608 3.94 -2.09 23.53
N ALA A 609 4.44 -2.37 22.33
CA ALA A 609 3.77 -3.23 21.34
C ALA A 609 4.00 -4.72 21.62
#